data_a08d9ec526953de08d03b579815974c7
#
_entry.id   a08d9ec526953de08d03b579815974c7
#
_cell.length_a   1.000
_cell.length_b   1.000
_cell.length_c   1.000
_cell.angle_alpha   90.00
_cell.angle_beta   90.00
_cell.angle_gamma   90.00
#
_symmetry.space_group_name_H-M   'P 1'
#
loop_
_entity.id
_entity.type
_entity.pdbx_description
1 polymer ?
#
loop_
_entity_poly.entity_id
_entity_poly.type
_entity_poly.pdbx_seq_one_letter_code
_entity_poly.pdbx_strand_id
1 'polypeptide(L)'
;MVRQGFLDGQGNFGTNIGIEPVGAAAPRYTECRISPSTIDMAFKYINFVPWLDTELEDKEPFHLPTMYPICLLGTDYTQGIGFGYKTYIPCYTIGDLCKRLFWLLGVRKTKPTIQPITTCQITARSSDLEQLLTTGKAKIDVEGIVDVNVRNNTVKLKSWPPGKRFQTILNKFSKELSENMIGFSDLSVRETEIVFQVMRERNRDKIFGEFVEKLKDILKGSISFEITTVDSNRRVTLSSVDDMLLNTFNMFTAVNEEMLRSEIEKTEDEISWLNTIEMIIPTLTMCLKNGYDVETSLDTIEKETPVTRQTAEELINKYRIKKLLTFDTDNTALKQKLTELQSNFKNLTDFVLDQYKR
;
A
#
# COMPACT_ATOMS: atom_id res chain seq x y z
N MET A 1 -8.64 2.20 -8.06
CA MET A 1 -8.08 1.04 -7.33
C MET A 1 -7.69 -0.10 -8.25
N VAL A 2 -8.54 -0.58 -9.21
CA VAL A 2 -8.14 -1.63 -10.17
C VAL A 2 -6.93 -1.21 -11.02
N ARG A 3 -6.96 -0.02 -11.63
CA ARG A 3 -5.83 0.50 -12.43
C ARG A 3 -4.54 0.76 -11.62
N GLN A 4 -4.63 0.80 -10.31
CA GLN A 4 -3.50 0.99 -9.40
C GLN A 4 -2.98 -0.35 -8.83
N GLY A 5 -3.61 -1.48 -9.18
CA GLY A 5 -3.20 -2.81 -8.73
C GLY A 5 -3.65 -3.20 -7.31
N PHE A 6 -4.46 -2.37 -6.63
CA PHE A 6 -5.01 -2.73 -5.31
C PHE A 6 -6.15 -3.75 -5.41
N LEU A 7 -6.83 -3.78 -6.53
CA LEU A 7 -7.88 -4.74 -6.84
C LEU A 7 -7.55 -5.46 -8.16
N ASP A 8 -7.74 -6.76 -8.19
CA ASP A 8 -7.78 -7.55 -9.43
C ASP A 8 -9.16 -7.36 -10.06
N GLY A 9 -9.20 -6.83 -11.27
CA GLY A 9 -10.44 -6.57 -11.99
C GLY A 9 -10.65 -7.51 -13.16
N GLN A 10 -11.90 -7.89 -13.39
CA GLN A 10 -12.37 -8.56 -14.60
C GLN A 10 -13.37 -7.68 -15.32
N GLY A 11 -13.17 -7.47 -16.62
CA GLY A 11 -13.98 -6.56 -17.44
C GLY A 11 -13.27 -5.25 -17.76
N ASN A 12 -14.01 -4.27 -18.30
CA ASN A 12 -13.46 -2.99 -18.72
C ASN A 12 -13.65 -1.92 -17.61
N PHE A 13 -12.56 -1.52 -16.99
CA PHE A 13 -12.51 -0.46 -15.98
C PHE A 13 -12.12 0.92 -16.54
N GLY A 14 -12.21 1.07 -17.86
CA GLY A 14 -11.85 2.30 -18.57
C GLY A 14 -10.34 2.47 -18.78
N THR A 15 -10.00 3.44 -19.61
CA THR A 15 -8.60 3.81 -19.88
C THR A 15 -8.47 5.30 -20.14
N ASN A 16 -7.32 5.86 -19.80
CA ASN A 16 -6.94 7.25 -20.14
C ASN A 16 -5.92 7.28 -21.29
N ILE A 17 -5.81 6.19 -22.03
CA ILE A 17 -4.88 6.05 -23.18
C ILE A 17 -5.56 6.61 -24.43
N GLY A 18 -4.79 7.33 -25.26
CA GLY A 18 -5.28 7.89 -26.51
C GLY A 18 -5.89 9.29 -26.37
N ILE A 19 -6.56 9.72 -27.42
CA ILE A 19 -7.13 11.07 -27.55
C ILE A 19 -8.28 11.30 -26.58
N GLU A 20 -9.13 10.30 -26.42
CA GLU A 20 -10.30 10.37 -25.55
C GLU A 20 -10.26 9.29 -24.47
N PRO A 21 -10.49 9.68 -23.20
CA PRO A 21 -10.65 8.70 -22.13
C PRO A 21 -11.87 7.80 -22.39
N VAL A 22 -11.67 6.49 -22.25
CA VAL A 22 -12.77 5.53 -22.31
C VAL A 22 -13.27 5.26 -20.89
N GLY A 23 -14.56 5.47 -20.63
CA GLY A 23 -15.20 5.18 -19.36
C GLY A 23 -15.24 3.69 -19.03
N ALA A 24 -15.44 3.35 -17.76
CA ALA A 24 -15.68 1.96 -17.35
C ALA A 24 -17.01 1.44 -17.91
N ALA A 25 -17.07 0.13 -18.15
CA ALA A 25 -18.33 -0.55 -18.48
C ALA A 25 -19.31 -0.48 -17.30
N ALA A 26 -20.60 -0.77 -17.57
CA ALA A 26 -21.61 -0.82 -16.53
C ALA A 26 -21.25 -1.88 -15.45
N PRO A 27 -21.61 -1.65 -14.18
CA PRO A 27 -21.25 -2.55 -13.06
C PRO A 27 -21.58 -4.03 -13.28
N ARG A 28 -22.68 -4.33 -14.00
CA ARG A 28 -23.08 -5.71 -14.32
C ARG A 28 -22.11 -6.47 -15.24
N TYR A 29 -21.14 -5.77 -15.83
CA TYR A 29 -20.10 -6.35 -16.71
C TYR A 29 -18.70 -6.30 -16.09
N THR A 30 -18.59 -5.89 -14.84
CA THR A 30 -17.31 -5.74 -14.18
C THR A 30 -17.35 -6.41 -12.81
N GLU A 31 -16.27 -7.13 -12.48
CA GLU A 31 -16.06 -7.76 -11.20
C GLU A 31 -14.68 -7.36 -10.65
N CYS A 32 -14.54 -7.31 -9.35
CA CYS A 32 -13.24 -7.11 -8.74
C CYS A 32 -13.12 -7.85 -7.41
N ARG A 33 -11.90 -8.22 -7.07
CA ARG A 33 -11.52 -8.77 -5.77
C ARG A 33 -10.27 -8.06 -5.25
N ILE A 34 -10.02 -8.15 -3.96
CA ILE A 34 -8.79 -7.61 -3.37
C ILE A 34 -7.61 -8.41 -3.92
N SER A 35 -6.57 -7.71 -4.40
CA SER A 35 -5.37 -8.38 -4.91
C SER A 35 -4.59 -9.03 -3.76
N PRO A 36 -3.85 -10.16 -3.99
CA PRO A 36 -3.02 -10.79 -2.96
C PRO A 36 -2.02 -9.82 -2.33
N SER A 37 -1.40 -8.97 -3.13
CA SER A 37 -0.47 -7.95 -2.62
C SER A 37 -1.12 -6.93 -1.68
N THR A 38 -2.38 -6.58 -1.94
CA THR A 38 -3.14 -5.70 -1.03
C THR A 38 -3.53 -6.41 0.26
N ILE A 39 -3.85 -7.71 0.20
CA ILE A 39 -4.10 -8.51 1.40
C ILE A 39 -2.85 -8.50 2.29
N ASP A 40 -1.69 -8.79 1.72
CA ASP A 40 -0.43 -8.80 2.47
C ASP A 40 -0.06 -7.42 3.03
N MET A 41 -0.29 -6.35 2.25
CA MET A 41 0.08 -4.99 2.62
C MET A 41 -0.86 -4.36 3.66
N ALA A 42 -2.17 -4.62 3.57
CA ALA A 42 -3.18 -3.86 4.29
C ALA A 42 -4.04 -4.69 5.27
N PHE A 43 -4.10 -6.02 5.11
CA PHE A 43 -5.00 -6.86 5.90
C PHE A 43 -4.26 -7.89 6.78
N LYS A 44 -2.97 -8.11 6.56
CA LYS A 44 -2.17 -9.09 7.32
C LYS A 44 -2.27 -8.90 8.83
N TYR A 45 -2.31 -7.67 9.30
CA TYR A 45 -2.34 -7.33 10.72
C TYR A 45 -3.67 -6.71 11.16
N ILE A 46 -4.74 -6.91 10.40
CA ILE A 46 -6.05 -6.29 10.64
C ILE A 46 -6.67 -6.64 12.00
N ASN A 47 -6.30 -7.79 12.56
CA ASN A 47 -6.79 -8.25 13.88
C ASN A 47 -6.15 -7.50 15.06
N PHE A 48 -5.10 -6.72 14.81
CA PHE A 48 -4.35 -5.98 15.84
C PHE A 48 -4.63 -4.47 15.81
N VAL A 49 -5.67 -4.04 15.07
CA VAL A 49 -6.16 -2.66 15.09
C VAL A 49 -7.46 -2.56 15.86
N PRO A 50 -7.78 -1.37 16.43
CA PRO A 50 -9.08 -1.14 17.03
C PRO A 50 -10.20 -1.25 16.00
N TRP A 51 -11.34 -1.83 16.40
CA TRP A 51 -12.55 -1.92 15.60
C TRP A 51 -13.62 -1.00 16.15
N LEU A 52 -14.36 -0.35 15.26
CA LEU A 52 -15.45 0.54 15.56
C LEU A 52 -16.78 -0.12 15.21
N ASP A 53 -17.77 0.04 16.06
CA ASP A 53 -19.15 -0.31 15.73
C ASP A 53 -19.74 0.72 14.76
N THR A 54 -20.40 0.24 13.71
CA THR A 54 -21.09 1.10 12.74
C THR A 54 -22.58 1.18 13.06
N GLU A 55 -23.27 2.14 12.42
CA GLU A 55 -24.74 2.29 12.55
C GLU A 55 -25.53 1.08 12.00
N LEU A 56 -24.88 0.23 11.18
CA LEU A 56 -25.50 -0.95 10.56
C LEU A 56 -25.24 -2.26 11.34
N GLU A 57 -24.83 -2.17 12.61
CA GLU A 57 -24.45 -3.32 13.47
C GLU A 57 -23.22 -4.10 12.98
N ASP A 58 -22.54 -3.60 11.95
CA ASP A 58 -21.27 -4.15 11.47
C ASP A 58 -20.09 -3.51 12.21
N LYS A 59 -18.90 -4.07 12.04
CA LYS A 59 -17.65 -3.53 12.59
C LYS A 59 -16.69 -3.14 11.48
N GLU A 60 -16.05 -1.99 11.66
CA GLU A 60 -15.02 -1.50 10.75
C GLU A 60 -13.70 -1.29 11.49
N PRO A 61 -12.54 -1.62 10.87
CA PRO A 61 -11.26 -1.28 11.47
C PRO A 61 -11.08 0.24 11.48
N PHE A 62 -10.59 0.78 12.60
CA PHE A 62 -10.34 2.21 12.73
C PHE A 62 -9.40 2.74 11.65
N HIS A 63 -8.41 1.93 11.25
CA HIS A 63 -7.50 2.20 10.14
C HIS A 63 -6.98 0.88 9.55
N LEU A 64 -6.46 0.93 8.33
CA LEU A 64 -5.75 -0.20 7.74
C LEU A 64 -4.28 -0.20 8.21
N PRO A 65 -3.76 -1.34 8.72
CA PRO A 65 -2.40 -1.46 9.23
C PRO A 65 -1.37 -1.57 8.10
N THR A 66 -1.21 -0.50 7.32
CA THR A 66 -0.32 -0.49 6.15
C THR A 66 1.08 0.03 6.49
N MET A 67 2.09 -0.47 5.79
CA MET A 67 3.47 0.03 5.91
C MET A 67 3.64 1.44 5.32
N TYR A 68 2.85 1.77 4.28
CA TYR A 68 2.90 3.06 3.58
C TYR A 68 1.50 3.63 3.45
N PRO A 69 1.35 4.97 3.41
CA PRO A 69 0.07 5.59 3.11
C PRO A 69 -0.41 5.16 1.71
N ILE A 70 -1.51 4.39 1.63
CA ILE A 70 -2.02 3.85 0.36
C ILE A 70 -2.32 4.95 -0.66
N CYS A 71 -2.77 6.12 -0.21
CA CYS A 71 -3.06 7.26 -1.07
C CYS A 71 -1.83 7.86 -1.76
N LEU A 72 -0.61 7.59 -1.26
CA LEU A 72 0.65 7.95 -1.90
C LEU A 72 1.16 6.89 -2.88
N LEU A 73 0.49 5.74 -2.97
CA LEU A 73 0.84 4.65 -3.88
C LEU A 73 -0.10 4.69 -5.09
N GLY A 74 0.45 4.53 -6.28
CA GLY A 74 -0.34 4.53 -7.50
C GLY A 74 0.51 4.82 -8.73
N THR A 75 -0.16 5.05 -9.86
CA THR A 75 0.48 5.23 -11.16
C THR A 75 0.53 6.69 -11.62
N ASP A 76 -0.17 7.61 -10.94
CA ASP A 76 -0.21 9.03 -11.30
C ASP A 76 -0.52 9.87 -10.06
N TYR A 77 -1.79 10.07 -9.72
CA TYR A 77 -2.25 10.84 -8.56
C TYR A 77 -3.55 10.27 -7.99
N THR A 78 -3.81 10.60 -6.72
CA THR A 78 -5.08 10.30 -6.07
C THR A 78 -5.88 11.59 -5.91
N GLN A 79 -7.12 11.60 -6.38
CA GLN A 79 -8.02 12.74 -6.28
C GLN A 79 -9.26 12.38 -5.47
N GLY A 80 -9.64 13.28 -4.57
CA GLY A 80 -10.90 13.23 -3.83
C GLY A 80 -11.61 14.57 -3.89
N ILE A 81 -12.93 14.53 -4.01
CA ILE A 81 -13.80 15.72 -3.98
C ILE A 81 -14.93 15.42 -3.01
N GLY A 82 -15.11 16.29 -2.02
CA GLY A 82 -16.21 16.25 -1.06
C GLY A 82 -16.88 17.61 -0.95
N PHE A 83 -17.88 17.74 -0.07
CA PHE A 83 -18.54 19.02 0.20
C PHE A 83 -17.57 19.99 0.87
N GLY A 84 -17.18 21.04 0.14
CA GLY A 84 -16.27 22.08 0.63
C GLY A 84 -14.79 21.71 0.66
N TYR A 85 -14.42 20.47 0.31
CA TYR A 85 -13.05 20.00 0.34
C TYR A 85 -12.65 19.32 -0.96
N LYS A 86 -11.40 19.54 -1.35
CA LYS A 86 -10.75 18.91 -2.49
C LYS A 86 -9.36 18.45 -2.05
N THR A 87 -9.00 17.24 -2.42
CA THR A 87 -7.63 16.76 -2.26
C THR A 87 -7.06 16.32 -3.60
N TYR A 88 -5.78 16.60 -3.80
CA TYR A 88 -5.01 16.17 -4.97
C TYR A 88 -3.64 15.71 -4.49
N ILE A 89 -3.50 14.39 -4.34
CA ILE A 89 -2.38 13.75 -3.66
C ILE A 89 -1.42 13.18 -4.70
N PRO A 90 -0.13 13.52 -4.66
CA PRO A 90 0.88 12.92 -5.54
C PRO A 90 1.11 11.45 -5.17
N CYS A 91 1.36 10.61 -6.17
CA CYS A 91 1.81 9.25 -5.96
C CYS A 91 3.33 9.15 -6.16
N TYR A 92 3.95 8.20 -5.44
CA TYR A 92 5.39 7.95 -5.47
C TYR A 92 5.68 6.47 -5.60
N THR A 93 6.89 6.10 -6.00
CA THR A 93 7.35 4.71 -5.93
C THR A 93 7.57 4.31 -4.47
N ILE A 94 7.33 3.03 -4.14
CA ILE A 94 7.61 2.49 -2.79
C ILE A 94 9.08 2.73 -2.42
N GLY A 95 10.01 2.53 -3.38
CA GLY A 95 11.43 2.74 -3.15
C GLY A 95 11.79 4.19 -2.80
N ASP A 96 11.11 5.18 -3.36
CA ASP A 96 11.35 6.58 -3.03
C ASP A 96 10.75 6.97 -1.68
N LEU A 97 9.54 6.48 -1.37
CA LEU A 97 8.93 6.66 -0.05
C LEU A 97 9.80 6.02 1.05
N CYS A 98 10.34 4.81 0.81
CA CYS A 98 11.26 4.15 1.73
C CYS A 98 12.53 4.96 1.97
N LYS A 99 13.18 5.47 0.92
CA LYS A 99 14.37 6.35 1.04
C LYS A 99 14.06 7.60 1.85
N ARG A 100 12.87 8.21 1.65
CA ARG A 100 12.45 9.41 2.38
C ARG A 100 12.17 9.09 3.83
N LEU A 101 11.45 8.02 4.13
CA LEU A 101 11.17 7.56 5.48
C LEU A 101 12.47 7.25 6.26
N PHE A 102 13.43 6.54 5.66
CA PHE A 102 14.70 6.24 6.31
C PHE A 102 15.52 7.49 6.62
N TRP A 103 15.42 8.52 5.78
CA TRP A 103 16.03 9.80 6.09
C TRP A 103 15.31 10.51 7.24
N LEU A 104 14.00 10.53 7.27
CA LEU A 104 13.19 11.11 8.35
C LEU A 104 13.47 10.45 9.70
N LEU A 105 13.68 9.13 9.71
CA LEU A 105 14.02 8.33 10.90
C LEU A 105 15.51 8.39 11.28
N GLY A 106 16.33 9.13 10.55
CA GLY A 106 17.77 9.26 10.83
C GLY A 106 18.62 8.04 10.45
N VAL A 107 18.02 7.00 9.84
CA VAL A 107 18.72 5.80 9.35
C VAL A 107 19.59 6.13 8.14
N ARG A 108 19.11 7.00 7.26
CA ARG A 108 19.83 7.47 6.08
C ARG A 108 20.37 8.89 6.32
N LYS A 109 21.67 9.09 6.12
CA LYS A 109 22.32 10.41 6.32
C LYS A 109 21.99 11.42 5.20
N THR A 110 21.88 10.94 3.97
CA THR A 110 21.66 11.82 2.79
C THR A 110 20.17 12.00 2.52
N LYS A 111 19.72 13.26 2.53
CA LYS A 111 18.34 13.63 2.17
C LYS A 111 18.05 13.25 0.72
N PRO A 112 17.05 12.42 0.44
CA PRO A 112 16.67 12.08 -0.92
C PRO A 112 15.80 13.17 -1.54
N THR A 113 16.02 13.49 -2.80
CA THR A 113 15.07 14.23 -3.63
C THR A 113 14.18 13.19 -4.33
N ILE A 114 12.91 13.14 -3.98
CA ILE A 114 11.92 12.25 -4.60
C ILE A 114 10.94 13.07 -5.43
N GLN A 115 10.47 12.47 -6.51
CA GLN A 115 9.55 13.11 -7.45
C GLN A 115 8.23 12.35 -7.53
N PRO A 116 7.09 13.05 -7.66
CA PRO A 116 5.83 12.38 -7.90
C PRO A 116 5.84 11.64 -9.24
N ILE A 117 5.13 10.51 -9.28
CA ILE A 117 4.88 9.79 -10.53
C ILE A 117 3.90 10.63 -11.36
N THR A 118 4.22 10.84 -12.64
CA THR A 118 3.34 11.52 -13.59
C THR A 118 3.61 11.01 -15.01
N THR A 119 2.63 11.09 -15.87
CA THR A 119 2.77 10.78 -17.29
C THR A 119 3.61 11.83 -18.05
N CYS A 120 3.86 12.99 -17.44
CA CYS A 120 4.65 14.09 -18.01
C CYS A 120 6.07 14.11 -17.43
N GLN A 121 6.96 14.83 -18.09
CA GLN A 121 8.28 15.14 -17.56
C GLN A 121 8.17 16.25 -16.51
N ILE A 122 8.75 16.06 -15.34
CA ILE A 122 8.80 17.09 -14.30
C ILE A 122 9.94 18.07 -14.63
N THR A 123 9.60 19.36 -14.68
CA THR A 123 10.53 20.47 -14.93
C THR A 123 10.63 21.42 -13.73
N ALA A 124 9.94 21.09 -12.64
CA ALA A 124 9.93 21.86 -11.39
C ALA A 124 11.30 21.89 -10.71
N ARG A 125 11.55 22.93 -9.93
CA ARG A 125 12.76 23.07 -9.11
C ARG A 125 12.74 22.12 -7.93
N SER A 126 13.91 21.73 -7.45
CA SER A 126 14.02 20.90 -6.25
C SER A 126 13.37 21.54 -5.01
N SER A 127 13.34 22.89 -4.93
CA SER A 127 12.63 23.61 -3.87
C SER A 127 11.14 23.37 -3.86
N ASP A 128 10.52 23.29 -5.04
CA ASP A 128 9.07 23.13 -5.18
C ASP A 128 8.68 21.69 -4.85
N LEU A 129 9.52 20.72 -5.23
CA LEU A 129 9.37 19.32 -4.83
C LEU A 129 9.50 19.14 -3.32
N GLU A 130 10.49 19.80 -2.71
CA GLU A 130 10.68 19.74 -1.25
C GLU A 130 9.52 20.43 -0.51
N GLN A 131 9.03 21.56 -1.01
CA GLN A 131 7.83 22.21 -0.47
C GLN A 131 6.63 21.25 -0.46
N LEU A 132 6.41 20.49 -1.54
CA LEU A 132 5.34 19.49 -1.60
C LEU A 132 5.50 18.43 -0.51
N LEU A 133 6.72 17.94 -0.30
CA LEU A 133 7.01 16.90 0.70
C LEU A 133 6.80 17.38 2.13
N THR A 134 7.15 18.64 2.42
CA THR A 134 7.15 19.19 3.79
C THR A 134 5.87 19.94 4.16
N THR A 135 5.13 20.47 3.19
CA THR A 135 3.92 21.25 3.46
C THR A 135 2.64 20.64 2.91
N GLY A 136 2.75 19.64 2.02
CA GLY A 136 1.60 19.02 1.35
C GLY A 136 0.93 19.90 0.29
N LYS A 137 1.49 21.07 -0.02
CA LYS A 137 0.95 22.00 -1.02
C LYS A 137 2.04 22.61 -1.85
N ALA A 138 2.02 22.37 -3.16
CA ALA A 138 2.93 22.99 -4.11
C ALA A 138 2.38 22.93 -5.53
N LYS A 139 2.91 23.80 -6.38
CA LYS A 139 2.68 23.80 -7.80
C LYS A 139 3.92 23.23 -8.49
N ILE A 140 3.76 22.12 -9.18
CA ILE A 140 4.84 21.37 -9.83
C ILE A 140 4.75 21.60 -11.34
N ASP A 141 5.78 22.19 -11.91
CA ASP A 141 5.86 22.44 -13.35
C ASP A 141 6.20 21.14 -14.07
N VAL A 142 5.48 20.89 -15.17
CA VAL A 142 5.58 19.67 -15.98
C VAL A 142 5.52 20.02 -17.47
N GLU A 143 6.11 19.14 -18.28
CA GLU A 143 6.08 19.23 -19.73
C GLU A 143 5.62 17.91 -20.33
N GLY A 144 4.75 17.95 -21.34
CA GLY A 144 4.33 16.76 -22.08
C GLY A 144 5.49 16.13 -22.84
N ILE A 145 5.43 14.81 -22.99
CA ILE A 145 6.51 14.03 -23.62
C ILE A 145 6.24 13.92 -25.14
N VAL A 146 7.25 14.30 -25.92
CA VAL A 146 7.25 14.17 -27.38
C VAL A 146 8.54 13.55 -27.88
N ASP A 147 8.42 12.64 -28.85
CA ASP A 147 9.56 12.13 -29.63
C ASP A 147 9.56 12.77 -31.01
N VAL A 148 10.62 13.50 -31.32
CA VAL A 148 10.76 14.24 -32.58
C VAL A 148 11.66 13.46 -33.54
N ASN A 149 11.12 13.07 -34.71
CA ASN A 149 11.88 12.45 -35.79
C ASN A 149 12.04 13.44 -36.95
N VAL A 150 13.17 14.11 -36.97
CA VAL A 150 13.50 15.14 -38.00
C VAL A 150 13.60 14.51 -39.38
N ARG A 151 14.11 13.28 -39.52
CA ARG A 151 14.29 12.64 -40.85
C ARG A 151 12.96 12.41 -41.56
N ASN A 152 11.94 12.04 -40.81
CA ASN A 152 10.62 11.71 -41.36
C ASN A 152 9.62 12.87 -41.21
N ASN A 153 10.03 13.99 -40.61
CA ASN A 153 9.15 15.09 -40.23
C ASN A 153 7.90 14.65 -39.49
N THR A 154 8.11 13.78 -38.48
CA THR A 154 7.05 13.26 -37.61
C THR A 154 7.32 13.56 -36.15
N VAL A 155 6.26 13.79 -35.38
CA VAL A 155 6.30 13.96 -33.92
C VAL A 155 5.34 12.97 -33.30
N LYS A 156 5.84 12.17 -32.38
CA LYS A 156 5.01 11.30 -31.55
C LYS A 156 4.73 12.00 -30.23
N LEU A 157 3.49 12.33 -29.95
CA LEU A 157 3.02 12.87 -28.68
C LEU A 157 2.64 11.71 -27.78
N LYS A 158 3.32 11.59 -26.63
CA LYS A 158 3.11 10.49 -25.66
C LYS A 158 2.31 10.95 -24.44
N SER A 159 2.39 12.22 -24.08
CA SER A 159 1.63 12.75 -22.96
C SER A 159 1.47 14.28 -23.06
N TRP A 160 0.52 14.81 -22.31
CA TRP A 160 0.31 16.24 -22.12
C TRP A 160 -0.09 16.54 -20.67
N PRO A 161 0.10 17.78 -20.20
CA PRO A 161 -0.19 18.16 -18.82
C PRO A 161 -1.63 17.84 -18.41
N PRO A 162 -1.86 17.30 -17.20
CA PRO A 162 -3.20 17.07 -16.67
C PRO A 162 -4.08 18.32 -16.72
N GLY A 163 -5.36 18.10 -17.00
CA GLY A 163 -6.35 19.20 -17.16
C GLY A 163 -6.40 19.82 -18.54
N LYS A 164 -5.41 19.59 -19.41
CA LYS A 164 -5.53 19.97 -20.84
C LYS A 164 -6.26 18.86 -21.60
N ARG A 165 -7.23 19.23 -22.43
CA ARG A 165 -7.89 18.31 -23.36
C ARG A 165 -7.11 18.27 -24.68
N PHE A 166 -7.00 17.13 -25.31
CA PHE A 166 -6.35 17.00 -26.61
C PHE A 166 -6.97 17.94 -27.65
N GLN A 167 -8.28 18.10 -27.67
CA GLN A 167 -8.96 19.06 -28.53
C GLN A 167 -8.44 20.50 -28.35
N THR A 168 -8.07 20.90 -27.14
CA THR A 168 -7.47 22.23 -26.91
C THR A 168 -6.11 22.37 -27.57
N ILE A 169 -5.34 21.28 -27.63
CA ILE A 169 -4.07 21.23 -28.37
C ILE A 169 -4.32 21.35 -29.86
N LEU A 170 -5.27 20.58 -30.42
CA LEU A 170 -5.64 20.64 -31.83
C LEU A 170 -6.13 22.01 -32.26
N ASN A 171 -6.94 22.67 -31.45
CA ASN A 171 -7.47 24.00 -31.74
C ASN A 171 -6.36 25.06 -31.94
N LYS A 172 -5.19 24.86 -31.32
CA LYS A 172 -4.02 25.74 -31.54
C LYS A 172 -3.37 25.56 -32.90
N PHE A 173 -3.66 24.45 -33.58
CA PHE A 173 -3.17 24.11 -34.91
C PHE A 173 -4.29 24.06 -35.96
N SER A 174 -5.42 24.70 -35.66
CA SER A 174 -6.62 24.67 -36.54
C SER A 174 -6.34 25.14 -37.96
N LYS A 175 -5.49 26.14 -38.14
CA LYS A 175 -5.08 26.65 -39.44
C LYS A 175 -4.24 25.61 -40.19
N GLU A 176 -3.20 25.11 -39.55
CA GLU A 176 -2.27 24.12 -40.14
C GLU A 176 -2.98 22.80 -40.51
N LEU A 177 -3.99 22.41 -39.71
CA LEU A 177 -4.85 21.25 -39.99
C LEU A 177 -5.83 21.53 -41.14
N SER A 178 -6.50 22.69 -41.16
CA SER A 178 -7.49 23.03 -42.21
C SER A 178 -6.86 23.21 -43.59
N GLU A 179 -5.60 23.67 -43.65
CA GLU A 179 -4.83 23.81 -44.88
C GLU A 179 -4.11 22.52 -45.29
N ASN A 180 -4.39 21.38 -44.65
CA ASN A 180 -3.70 20.09 -44.85
C ASN A 180 -2.16 20.17 -44.77
N MET A 181 -1.62 21.11 -44.00
CA MET A 181 -0.18 21.20 -43.78
C MET A 181 0.33 20.13 -42.83
N ILE A 182 -0.48 19.77 -41.84
CA ILE A 182 -0.20 18.78 -40.80
C ILE A 182 -1.37 17.81 -40.71
N GLY A 183 -1.07 16.52 -40.63
CA GLY A 183 -2.03 15.46 -40.30
C GLY A 183 -1.68 14.81 -38.96
N PHE A 184 -2.62 14.14 -38.32
CA PHE A 184 -2.35 13.32 -37.15
C PHE A 184 -3.09 11.97 -37.22
N SER A 185 -2.56 11.00 -36.50
CA SER A 185 -3.14 9.66 -36.34
C SER A 185 -2.97 9.21 -34.90
N ASP A 186 -4.01 8.62 -34.32
CA ASP A 186 -3.95 7.99 -33.00
C ASP A 186 -3.55 6.52 -33.16
N LEU A 187 -2.38 6.15 -32.68
CA LEU A 187 -1.82 4.81 -32.67
C LEU A 187 -1.78 4.21 -31.26
N SER A 188 -2.48 4.81 -30.33
CA SER A 188 -2.49 4.42 -28.91
C SER A 188 -3.10 3.04 -28.71
N VAL A 189 -2.37 2.12 -28.04
CA VAL A 189 -2.84 0.76 -27.69
C VAL A 189 -2.62 0.49 -26.19
N ARG A 190 -1.36 0.45 -25.76
CA ARG A 190 -0.96 0.24 -24.36
C ARG A 190 -0.55 1.53 -23.66
N GLU A 191 -0.09 2.48 -24.42
CA GLU A 191 0.31 3.83 -24.01
C GLU A 191 -0.20 4.82 -25.05
N THR A 192 -0.28 6.10 -24.66
CA THR A 192 -0.68 7.15 -25.60
C THR A 192 0.41 7.37 -26.62
N GLU A 193 0.05 7.24 -27.89
CA GLU A 193 0.94 7.52 -29.04
C GLU A 193 0.13 8.20 -30.15
N ILE A 194 0.23 9.52 -30.23
CA ILE A 194 -0.42 10.30 -31.28
C ILE A 194 0.68 10.83 -32.20
N VAL A 195 0.63 10.43 -33.47
CA VAL A 195 1.63 10.77 -34.47
C VAL A 195 1.15 11.94 -35.30
N PHE A 196 1.88 13.05 -35.25
CA PHE A 196 1.72 14.19 -36.17
C PHE A 196 2.72 14.07 -37.30
N GLN A 197 2.29 14.39 -38.53
CA GLN A 197 3.11 14.36 -39.72
C GLN A 197 2.88 15.61 -40.55
N VAL A 198 3.94 16.23 -41.07
CA VAL A 198 3.85 17.32 -42.03
C VAL A 198 3.55 16.74 -43.39
N MET A 199 2.37 17.06 -43.95
CA MET A 199 1.87 16.54 -45.24
C MET A 199 2.33 17.35 -46.41
N ARG A 200 2.60 18.66 -46.24
CA ARG A 200 2.96 19.57 -47.32
C ARG A 200 4.45 19.46 -47.65
N GLU A 201 4.77 19.28 -48.94
CA GLU A 201 6.16 19.13 -49.40
C GLU A 201 6.93 20.45 -49.43
N ARG A 202 6.28 21.55 -49.84
CA ARG A 202 6.93 22.88 -49.95
C ARG A 202 7.17 23.46 -48.58
N ASN A 203 8.46 23.87 -48.32
CA ASN A 203 8.92 24.43 -47.03
C ASN A 203 8.69 23.45 -45.83
N ARG A 204 8.76 22.14 -46.06
CA ARG A 204 8.45 21.10 -45.09
C ARG A 204 9.24 21.25 -43.78
N ASP A 205 10.53 21.42 -43.87
CA ASP A 205 11.42 21.51 -42.69
C ASP A 205 11.13 22.76 -41.87
N LYS A 206 10.81 23.90 -42.52
CA LYS A 206 10.42 25.12 -41.82
C LYS A 206 9.10 24.96 -41.09
N ILE A 207 8.08 24.43 -41.75
CA ILE A 207 6.75 24.13 -41.16
C ILE A 207 6.92 23.17 -39.98
N PHE A 208 7.76 22.15 -40.15
CA PHE A 208 8.01 21.16 -39.09
C PHE A 208 8.67 21.80 -37.88
N GLY A 209 9.70 22.62 -38.06
CA GLY A 209 10.38 23.32 -36.96
C GLY A 209 9.41 24.22 -36.17
N GLU A 210 8.65 25.06 -36.89
CA GLU A 210 7.66 25.97 -36.29
C GLU A 210 6.58 25.17 -35.52
N PHE A 211 6.14 24.05 -36.08
CA PHE A 211 5.16 23.15 -35.41
C PHE A 211 5.74 22.55 -34.14
N VAL A 212 6.96 22.02 -34.17
CA VAL A 212 7.60 21.40 -33.00
C VAL A 212 7.77 22.41 -31.86
N GLU A 213 8.24 23.61 -32.16
CA GLU A 213 8.43 24.69 -31.17
C GLU A 213 7.07 25.08 -30.53
N LYS A 214 6.08 25.34 -31.37
CA LYS A 214 4.72 25.68 -30.92
C LYS A 214 4.09 24.55 -30.08
N LEU A 215 4.28 23.28 -30.49
CA LEU A 215 3.78 22.13 -29.75
C LEU A 215 4.45 22.03 -28.38
N LYS A 216 5.77 22.11 -28.30
CA LYS A 216 6.49 22.08 -27.03
C LYS A 216 6.04 23.19 -26.07
N ASP A 217 5.81 24.41 -26.59
CA ASP A 217 5.30 25.48 -25.75
C ASP A 217 3.88 25.22 -25.21
N ILE A 218 3.00 24.68 -26.06
CA ILE A 218 1.64 24.28 -25.64
C ILE A 218 1.69 23.17 -24.59
N LEU A 219 2.68 22.28 -24.62
CA LEU A 219 2.82 21.15 -23.72
C LEU A 219 3.41 21.51 -22.36
N LYS A 220 3.85 22.75 -22.14
CA LYS A 220 4.21 23.25 -20.81
C LYS A 220 2.96 23.42 -19.94
N GLY A 221 3.05 23.04 -18.70
CA GLY A 221 1.95 23.15 -17.75
C GLY A 221 2.40 22.98 -16.31
N SER A 222 1.46 22.87 -15.42
CA SER A 222 1.75 22.64 -14.01
C SER A 222 0.64 21.84 -13.36
N ILE A 223 0.99 21.09 -12.31
CA ILE A 223 0.08 20.34 -11.46
C ILE A 223 0.09 21.00 -10.09
N SER A 224 -1.08 21.41 -9.60
CA SER A 224 -1.22 21.95 -8.24
C SER A 224 -1.68 20.84 -7.31
N PHE A 225 -0.76 20.38 -6.48
CA PHE A 225 -1.06 19.42 -5.43
C PHE A 225 -1.51 20.13 -4.14
N GLU A 226 -2.47 19.53 -3.46
CA GLU A 226 -2.95 19.95 -2.15
C GLU A 226 -3.43 18.71 -1.42
N ILE A 227 -2.69 18.29 -0.39
CA ILE A 227 -2.93 17.04 0.33
C ILE A 227 -3.82 17.34 1.53
N THR A 228 -5.12 17.14 1.36
CA THR A 228 -6.09 17.25 2.44
C THR A 228 -6.49 15.85 2.90
N THR A 229 -6.29 15.55 4.18
CA THR A 229 -6.58 14.25 4.80
C THR A 229 -7.47 14.44 6.03
N VAL A 230 -7.93 13.33 6.59
CA VAL A 230 -8.66 13.31 7.86
C VAL A 230 -7.73 12.76 8.92
N ASP A 231 -7.56 13.49 10.01
CA ASP A 231 -6.74 13.07 11.15
C ASP A 231 -7.46 12.02 12.04
N SER A 232 -6.76 11.52 13.08
CA SER A 232 -7.30 10.58 14.05
C SER A 232 -8.52 11.11 14.82
N ASN A 233 -8.70 12.44 14.88
CA ASN A 233 -9.85 13.09 15.50
C ASN A 233 -10.97 13.36 14.52
N ARG A 234 -10.91 12.79 13.31
CA ARG A 234 -11.86 13.00 12.21
C ARG A 234 -11.96 14.46 11.72
N ARG A 235 -10.88 15.25 11.91
CA ARG A 235 -10.80 16.62 11.41
C ARG A 235 -10.07 16.65 10.07
N VAL A 236 -10.58 17.47 9.18
CA VAL A 236 -9.94 17.71 7.88
C VAL A 236 -8.74 18.62 8.08
N THR A 237 -7.56 18.16 7.68
CA THR A 237 -6.29 18.87 7.83
C THR A 237 -5.47 18.84 6.55
N LEU A 238 -4.64 19.85 6.35
CA LEU A 238 -3.58 19.82 5.35
C LEU A 238 -2.44 18.97 5.91
N SER A 239 -2.04 17.93 5.19
CA SER A 239 -0.99 17.00 5.62
C SER A 239 0.19 17.04 4.66
N SER A 240 1.40 16.96 5.18
CA SER A 240 2.59 16.80 4.35
C SER A 240 2.84 15.31 4.03
N VAL A 241 3.61 15.04 2.99
CA VAL A 241 4.05 13.66 2.68
C VAL A 241 4.89 13.10 3.82
N ASP A 242 5.76 13.95 4.41
CA ASP A 242 6.63 13.57 5.53
C ASP A 242 5.81 13.20 6.76
N ASP A 243 4.80 13.99 7.13
CA ASP A 243 3.91 13.69 8.25
C ASP A 243 3.12 12.39 8.02
N MET A 244 2.63 12.19 6.79
CA MET A 244 1.91 10.96 6.45
C MET A 244 2.80 9.72 6.58
N LEU A 245 4.06 9.80 6.14
CA LEU A 245 5.02 8.71 6.27
C LEU A 245 5.33 8.41 7.74
N LEU A 246 5.62 9.42 8.55
CA LEU A 246 5.91 9.26 9.97
C LEU A 246 4.70 8.74 10.75
N ASN A 247 3.51 9.28 10.49
CA ASN A 247 2.28 8.82 11.14
C ASN A 247 1.98 7.36 10.79
N THR A 248 2.11 6.97 9.51
CA THR A 248 1.91 5.58 9.09
C THR A 248 2.96 4.65 9.71
N PHE A 249 4.22 5.06 9.77
CA PHE A 249 5.27 4.29 10.44
C PHE A 249 4.95 4.07 11.93
N ASN A 250 4.54 5.12 12.64
CA ASN A 250 4.18 5.04 14.05
C ASN A 250 2.95 4.12 14.27
N MET A 251 1.93 4.25 13.43
CA MET A 251 0.75 3.37 13.48
C MET A 251 1.11 1.91 13.19
N PHE A 252 1.93 1.65 12.18
CA PHE A 252 2.40 0.31 11.85
C PHE A 252 3.28 -0.28 12.95
N THR A 253 4.10 0.55 13.62
CA THR A 253 4.91 0.14 14.77
C THR A 253 4.02 -0.27 15.95
N ALA A 254 2.97 0.50 16.26
CA ALA A 254 2.03 0.15 17.34
C ALA A 254 1.28 -1.16 17.06
N VAL A 255 0.90 -1.40 15.80
CA VAL A 255 0.27 -2.66 15.38
C VAL A 255 1.22 -3.86 15.53
N ASN A 256 2.50 -3.69 15.18
CA ASN A 256 3.51 -4.74 15.37
C ASN A 256 3.80 -4.98 16.85
N GLU A 257 3.76 -3.95 17.71
CA GLU A 257 3.87 -4.11 19.15
C GLU A 257 2.76 -5.02 19.71
N GLU A 258 1.51 -4.75 19.32
CA GLU A 258 0.36 -5.53 19.77
C GLU A 258 0.40 -6.97 19.24
N MET A 259 0.81 -7.15 17.98
CA MET A 259 1.02 -8.48 17.41
C MET A 259 2.07 -9.28 18.20
N LEU A 260 3.23 -8.69 18.47
CA LEU A 260 4.30 -9.35 19.22
C LEU A 260 3.85 -9.67 20.64
N ARG A 261 3.14 -8.76 21.30
CA ARG A 261 2.56 -8.98 22.63
C ARG A 261 1.62 -10.18 22.67
N SER A 262 0.68 -10.23 21.70
CA SER A 262 -0.26 -11.35 21.57
C SER A 262 0.44 -12.68 21.25
N GLU A 263 1.49 -12.67 20.41
CA GLU A 263 2.24 -13.89 20.11
C GLU A 263 3.09 -14.37 21.30
N ILE A 264 3.67 -13.45 22.08
CA ILE A 264 4.39 -13.79 23.31
C ILE A 264 3.43 -14.46 24.29
N GLU A 265 2.30 -13.82 24.59
CA GLU A 265 1.28 -14.37 25.49
C GLU A 265 0.83 -15.78 25.08
N LYS A 266 0.46 -15.97 23.81
CA LYS A 266 0.07 -17.29 23.30
C LYS A 266 1.17 -18.34 23.42
N THR A 267 2.43 -17.94 23.18
CA THR A 267 3.56 -18.86 23.27
C THR A 267 3.87 -19.21 24.73
N GLU A 268 3.75 -18.26 25.64
CA GLU A 268 3.90 -18.49 27.09
C GLU A 268 2.78 -19.42 27.63
N ASP A 269 1.54 -19.20 27.20
CA ASP A 269 0.41 -20.08 27.53
C ASP A 269 0.63 -21.50 27.02
N GLU A 270 1.11 -21.66 25.77
CA GLU A 270 1.39 -22.96 25.19
C GLU A 270 2.51 -23.69 25.92
N ILE A 271 3.58 -23.01 26.29
CA ILE A 271 4.67 -23.56 27.10
C ILE A 271 4.15 -23.98 28.49
N SER A 272 3.39 -23.11 29.15
CA SER A 272 2.78 -23.39 30.47
C SER A 272 1.89 -24.62 30.40
N TRP A 273 1.11 -24.74 29.34
CA TRP A 273 0.21 -25.85 29.13
C TRP A 273 0.96 -27.17 28.89
N LEU A 274 2.02 -27.17 28.08
CA LEU A 274 2.88 -28.35 27.86
C LEU A 274 3.60 -28.77 29.16
N ASN A 275 4.11 -27.82 29.95
CA ASN A 275 4.69 -28.11 31.26
C ASN A 275 3.68 -28.77 32.19
N THR A 276 2.41 -28.32 32.18
CA THR A 276 1.33 -28.90 32.98
C THR A 276 1.06 -30.37 32.57
N ILE A 277 1.02 -30.65 31.26
CA ILE A 277 0.88 -32.04 30.76
C ILE A 277 2.09 -32.89 31.23
N GLU A 278 3.32 -32.39 31.08
CA GLU A 278 4.53 -33.09 31.52
C GLU A 278 4.45 -33.49 33.01
N MET A 279 3.95 -32.58 33.86
CA MET A 279 3.81 -32.82 35.29
C MET A 279 2.77 -33.93 35.63
N ILE A 280 1.69 -34.04 34.88
CA ILE A 280 0.62 -35.02 35.18
C ILE A 280 0.84 -36.40 34.57
N ILE A 281 1.65 -36.54 33.51
CA ILE A 281 1.89 -37.80 32.81
C ILE A 281 2.37 -38.95 33.74
N PRO A 282 3.36 -38.75 34.64
CA PRO A 282 3.82 -39.81 35.54
C PRO A 282 2.70 -40.34 36.44
N THR A 283 1.96 -39.42 37.10
CA THR A 283 0.86 -39.75 37.99
C THR A 283 -0.28 -40.40 37.25
N LEU A 284 -0.63 -39.89 36.08
CA LEU A 284 -1.67 -40.46 35.22
C LEU A 284 -1.31 -41.88 34.76
N THR A 285 -0.03 -42.12 34.45
CA THR A 285 0.50 -43.45 34.08
C THR A 285 0.38 -44.43 35.24
N MET A 286 0.68 -43.98 36.45
CA MET A 286 0.55 -44.78 37.67
C MET A 286 -0.94 -45.13 37.94
N CYS A 287 -1.84 -44.16 37.83
CA CYS A 287 -3.29 -44.36 38.02
C CYS A 287 -3.84 -45.40 37.04
N LEU A 288 -3.46 -45.35 35.78
CA LEU A 288 -3.89 -46.33 34.77
C LEU A 288 -3.33 -47.73 35.04
N LYS A 289 -2.08 -47.89 35.48
CA LYS A 289 -1.50 -49.15 35.87
C LYS A 289 -2.24 -49.79 37.05
N ASN A 290 -2.74 -48.97 37.99
CA ASN A 290 -3.48 -49.39 39.16
C ASN A 290 -4.97 -49.60 38.89
N GLY A 291 -5.45 -49.30 37.65
CA GLY A 291 -6.88 -49.48 37.30
C GLY A 291 -7.81 -48.42 37.94
N TYR A 292 -7.30 -47.27 38.33
CA TYR A 292 -8.12 -46.20 38.91
C TYR A 292 -9.11 -45.65 37.89
N ASP A 293 -10.27 -45.27 38.37
CA ASP A 293 -11.28 -44.54 37.58
C ASP A 293 -10.85 -43.07 37.39
N VAL A 294 -11.61 -42.31 36.61
CA VAL A 294 -11.29 -40.91 36.29
C VAL A 294 -11.34 -40.06 37.54
N GLU A 295 -12.31 -40.24 38.43
CA GLU A 295 -12.48 -39.47 39.67
C GLU A 295 -11.28 -39.67 40.60
N THR A 296 -10.91 -40.92 40.86
CA THR A 296 -9.76 -41.27 41.70
C THR A 296 -8.44 -40.79 41.09
N SER A 297 -8.34 -40.81 39.76
CA SER A 297 -7.18 -40.30 39.06
C SER A 297 -7.03 -38.75 39.22
N LEU A 298 -8.13 -38.00 39.12
CA LEU A 298 -8.15 -36.56 39.35
C LEU A 298 -7.74 -36.20 40.79
N ASP A 299 -8.28 -36.92 41.78
CA ASP A 299 -7.92 -36.71 43.19
C ASP A 299 -6.45 -37.01 43.46
N THR A 300 -5.91 -38.03 42.79
CA THR A 300 -4.48 -38.39 42.91
C THR A 300 -3.57 -37.33 42.27
N ILE A 301 -3.95 -36.83 41.09
CA ILE A 301 -3.20 -35.75 40.43
C ILE A 301 -3.15 -34.49 41.30
N GLU A 302 -4.27 -34.09 41.90
CA GLU A 302 -4.33 -32.91 42.77
C GLU A 302 -3.49 -33.07 44.05
N LYS A 303 -3.35 -34.30 44.57
CA LYS A 303 -2.55 -34.61 45.76
C LYS A 303 -1.05 -34.67 45.47
N GLU A 304 -0.68 -35.24 44.33
CA GLU A 304 0.73 -35.54 44.01
C GLU A 304 1.40 -34.53 43.11
N THR A 305 0.63 -33.65 42.47
CA THR A 305 1.15 -32.58 41.58
C THR A 305 0.68 -31.20 41.98
N PRO A 306 1.32 -30.14 41.59
CA PRO A 306 0.81 -28.78 41.83
C PRO A 306 -0.36 -28.37 40.91
N VAL A 307 -0.88 -29.28 40.11
CA VAL A 307 -1.97 -29.06 39.16
C VAL A 307 -3.32 -29.20 39.85
N THR A 308 -4.18 -28.19 39.70
CA THR A 308 -5.53 -28.22 40.29
C THR A 308 -6.41 -29.27 39.61
N ARG A 309 -7.35 -29.84 40.37
CA ARG A 309 -8.35 -30.80 39.86
C ARG A 309 -9.07 -30.29 38.61
N GLN A 310 -9.47 -29.00 38.61
CA GLN A 310 -10.14 -28.37 37.47
C GLN A 310 -9.30 -28.38 36.21
N THR A 311 -8.03 -28.00 36.32
CA THR A 311 -7.09 -27.98 35.18
C THR A 311 -6.83 -29.40 34.66
N ALA A 312 -6.68 -30.38 35.55
CA ALA A 312 -6.51 -31.78 35.15
C ALA A 312 -7.76 -32.33 34.44
N GLU A 313 -8.98 -32.00 34.93
CA GLU A 313 -10.23 -32.38 34.30
C GLU A 313 -10.40 -31.77 32.90
N GLU A 314 -10.09 -30.47 32.72
CA GLU A 314 -10.10 -29.81 31.41
C GLU A 314 -9.16 -30.50 30.41
N LEU A 315 -7.95 -30.89 30.86
CA LEU A 315 -6.97 -31.60 30.04
C LEU A 315 -7.47 -33.00 29.62
N ILE A 316 -8.01 -33.76 30.56
CA ILE A 316 -8.54 -35.13 30.31
C ILE A 316 -9.74 -35.09 29.38
N ASN A 317 -10.64 -34.13 29.55
CA ASN A 317 -11.83 -33.93 28.70
C ASN A 317 -11.44 -33.50 27.28
N LYS A 318 -10.45 -32.62 27.15
CA LYS A 318 -9.98 -32.09 25.85
C LYS A 318 -9.25 -33.14 25.02
N TYR A 319 -8.41 -34.01 25.64
CA TYR A 319 -7.46 -34.84 24.88
C TYR A 319 -7.64 -36.33 25.00
N ARG A 320 -8.48 -36.84 25.85
CA ARG A 320 -8.59 -38.27 26.26
C ARG A 320 -7.24 -38.81 26.82
N ILE A 321 -7.30 -39.59 27.86
CA ILE A 321 -6.13 -40.08 28.62
C ILE A 321 -5.06 -40.74 27.73
N LYS A 322 -5.46 -41.59 26.75
CA LYS A 322 -4.51 -42.25 25.85
C LYS A 322 -3.69 -41.27 25.00
N LYS A 323 -4.29 -40.14 24.59
CA LYS A 323 -3.60 -39.12 23.79
C LYS A 323 -2.64 -38.29 24.65
N LEU A 324 -3.00 -37.99 25.89
CA LEU A 324 -2.14 -37.30 26.85
C LEU A 324 -0.84 -38.06 27.12
N LEU A 325 -0.90 -39.38 27.26
CA LEU A 325 0.29 -40.22 27.49
C LEU A 325 1.25 -40.32 26.33
N THR A 326 0.81 -39.97 25.11
CA THR A 326 1.63 -39.99 23.89
C THR A 326 1.93 -38.57 23.41
N PHE A 327 1.64 -37.54 24.22
CA PHE A 327 1.87 -36.17 23.88
C PHE A 327 3.39 -35.88 23.88
N ASP A 328 3.84 -35.22 22.82
CA ASP A 328 5.20 -34.68 22.78
C ASP A 328 5.24 -33.41 23.62
N THR A 329 5.93 -33.46 24.76
CA THR A 329 6.06 -32.34 25.69
C THR A 329 7.34 -31.53 25.48
N ASP A 330 8.12 -31.84 24.43
CA ASP A 330 9.31 -31.06 24.10
C ASP A 330 8.91 -29.62 23.71
N ASN A 331 9.22 -28.68 24.56
CA ASN A 331 8.94 -27.26 24.38
C ASN A 331 10.18 -26.42 24.01
N THR A 332 11.26 -27.09 23.65
CA THR A 332 12.55 -26.42 23.34
C THR A 332 12.40 -25.43 22.19
N ALA A 333 11.69 -25.81 21.13
CA ALA A 333 11.43 -24.94 19.95
C ALA A 333 10.57 -23.74 20.33
N LEU A 334 9.57 -23.92 21.20
CA LEU A 334 8.71 -22.83 21.68
C LEU A 334 9.48 -21.86 22.57
N LYS A 335 10.36 -22.34 23.44
CA LYS A 335 11.23 -21.47 24.25
C LYS A 335 12.21 -20.65 23.40
N GLN A 336 12.73 -21.23 22.32
CA GLN A 336 13.54 -20.50 21.36
C GLN A 336 12.72 -19.41 20.66
N LYS A 337 11.53 -19.76 20.18
CA LYS A 337 10.58 -18.81 19.56
C LYS A 337 10.23 -17.68 20.55
N LEU A 338 9.96 -17.99 21.80
CA LEU A 338 9.64 -17.00 22.83
C LEU A 338 10.80 -16.01 23.04
N THR A 339 12.04 -16.52 23.10
CA THR A 339 13.24 -15.69 23.23
C THR A 339 13.39 -14.72 22.05
N GLU A 340 13.14 -15.20 20.84
CA GLU A 340 13.16 -14.39 19.62
C GLU A 340 12.07 -13.32 19.64
N LEU A 341 10.83 -13.68 19.98
CA LEU A 341 9.72 -12.74 20.09
C LEU A 341 9.99 -11.64 21.13
N GLN A 342 10.50 -12.01 22.31
CA GLN A 342 10.87 -11.07 23.37
C GLN A 342 12.02 -10.14 22.94
N SER A 343 12.99 -10.65 22.18
CA SER A 343 14.05 -9.83 21.59
C SER A 343 13.52 -8.84 20.56
N ASN A 344 12.62 -9.27 19.68
CA ASN A 344 11.97 -8.42 18.70
C ASN A 344 11.10 -7.34 19.35
N PHE A 345 10.37 -7.69 20.41
CA PHE A 345 9.59 -6.76 21.19
C PHE A 345 10.46 -5.68 21.88
N LYS A 346 11.61 -6.08 22.45
CA LYS A 346 12.58 -5.16 23.07
C LYS A 346 13.19 -4.21 22.04
N ASN A 347 13.43 -4.69 20.81
CA ASN A 347 14.03 -3.93 19.72
C ASN A 347 12.99 -3.62 18.63
N LEU A 348 11.79 -3.20 19.01
CA LEU A 348 10.63 -3.06 18.14
C LEU A 348 10.90 -2.18 16.91
N THR A 349 11.58 -1.05 17.08
CA THR A 349 11.89 -0.14 15.97
C THR A 349 12.77 -0.82 14.92
N ASP A 350 13.80 -1.54 15.33
CA ASP A 350 14.69 -2.26 14.41
C ASP A 350 13.95 -3.41 13.72
N PHE A 351 13.10 -4.13 14.46
CA PHE A 351 12.24 -5.18 13.91
C PHE A 351 11.32 -4.64 12.81
N VAL A 352 10.69 -3.48 13.04
CA VAL A 352 9.82 -2.84 12.04
C VAL A 352 10.63 -2.32 10.86
N LEU A 353 11.78 -1.67 11.10
CA LEU A 353 12.66 -1.19 10.04
C LEU A 353 13.16 -2.32 9.11
N ASP A 354 13.40 -3.50 9.66
CA ASP A 354 13.81 -4.66 8.85
C ASP A 354 12.70 -5.15 7.90
N GLN A 355 11.43 -4.95 8.24
CA GLN A 355 10.32 -5.22 7.32
C GLN A 355 10.33 -4.26 6.12
N TYR A 356 10.71 -2.99 6.32
CA TYR A 356 10.83 -2.00 5.23
C TYR A 356 12.05 -2.24 4.33
N LYS A 357 13.03 -3.04 4.75
CA LYS A 357 14.21 -3.40 3.96
C LYS A 357 13.98 -4.61 3.05
N ARG A 358 13.01 -5.45 3.38
CA ARG A 358 12.59 -6.63 2.59
C ARG A 358 11.67 -6.25 1.44
#